data_e2655c5cab7af701e092845213836b9d
#
_entry.id   e2655c5cab7af701e092845213836b9d
#
_cell.length_a   1.000
_cell.length_b   1.000
_cell.length_c   1.000
_cell.angle_alpha   90.00
_cell.angle_beta   90.00
_cell.angle_gamma   90.00
#
_symmetry.space_group_name_H-M   'P 1'
#
loop_
_entity.id
_entity.type
_entity.pdbx_description
1 polymer ?
#
loop_
_entity_poly.entity_id
_entity_poly.type
_entity_poly.pdbx_seq_one_letter_code
_entity_poly.pdbx_strand_id
1 'polypeptide(L)'
;DPKRFPIDDENYLVSPADGLVLQVQDSDGPKELNMEGKKFTKVSIFMNVFDCHVNRAPCSGKLTEMIYKPGIFLNASLDKASEDNERKYYKITNSAGEDIIVVQIAGLIARRIVSEVSENSELKQGEKIGMIRFGSRADIYFNNYTPLVKINQRTIAGETLIAKK
;
A
#
# COMPACT_ATOMS: atom_id res chain seq x y z
N ASP A 1 -0.30 10.49 -14.69
CA ASP A 1 -1.30 10.00 -13.74
C ASP A 1 -2.64 9.83 -14.44
N PRO A 2 -2.97 8.60 -14.87
CA PRO A 2 -4.24 8.37 -15.55
C PRO A 2 -5.44 8.49 -14.61
N LYS A 3 -6.58 8.83 -15.18
CA LYS A 3 -7.83 8.84 -14.45
C LYS A 3 -8.21 7.42 -14.05
N ARG A 4 -8.65 7.22 -12.81
CA ARG A 4 -9.06 5.92 -12.29
C ARG A 4 -10.53 5.96 -11.87
N PHE A 5 -11.18 4.79 -11.92
CA PHE A 5 -12.59 4.63 -11.61
C PHE A 5 -12.75 3.57 -10.53
N PRO A 6 -12.58 3.95 -9.25
CA PRO A 6 -12.74 3.01 -8.14
C PRO A 6 -14.18 2.54 -8.02
N ILE A 7 -14.36 1.32 -7.48
CA ILE A 7 -15.69 0.74 -7.28
C ILE A 7 -16.53 1.54 -6.25
N ASP A 8 -15.85 2.25 -5.35
CA ASP A 8 -16.47 3.01 -4.26
C ASP A 8 -17.39 2.13 -3.40
N ASP A 9 -16.85 1.03 -2.92
CA ASP A 9 -17.57 0.04 -2.12
C ASP A 9 -16.71 -0.40 -0.95
N GLU A 10 -17.18 -0.21 0.28
CA GLU A 10 -16.45 -0.53 1.49
C GLU A 10 -16.31 -2.04 1.77
N ASN A 11 -17.01 -2.89 1.02
CA ASN A 11 -16.82 -4.34 1.09
C ASN A 11 -15.57 -4.82 0.34
N TYR A 12 -14.91 -3.93 -0.40
CA TYR A 12 -13.71 -4.23 -1.19
C TYR A 12 -12.57 -3.31 -0.85
N LEU A 13 -11.35 -3.84 -0.96
CA LEU A 13 -10.13 -3.04 -0.99
C LEU A 13 -9.62 -3.00 -2.42
N VAL A 14 -9.29 -1.81 -2.91
CA VAL A 14 -8.69 -1.65 -4.25
C VAL A 14 -7.17 -1.57 -4.14
N SER A 15 -6.48 -1.90 -5.22
CA SER A 15 -5.02 -1.89 -5.25
C SER A 15 -4.47 -0.49 -4.98
N PRO A 16 -3.46 -0.36 -4.10
CA PRO A 16 -2.79 0.92 -3.90
C PRO A 16 -1.78 1.27 -4.99
N ALA A 17 -1.47 0.35 -5.90
CA ALA A 17 -0.40 0.52 -6.87
C ALA A 17 -0.68 -0.20 -8.19
N ASP A 18 -0.13 0.35 -9.28
CA ASP A 18 0.04 -0.38 -10.53
C ASP A 18 1.28 -1.27 -10.38
N GLY A 19 1.17 -2.54 -10.73
CA GLY A 19 2.34 -3.39 -10.67
C GLY A 19 2.04 -4.87 -10.68
N LEU A 20 3.04 -5.63 -10.24
CA LEU A 20 3.01 -7.08 -10.19
C LEU A 20 2.94 -7.55 -8.74
N VAL A 21 1.98 -8.41 -8.43
CA VAL A 21 1.88 -9.01 -7.09
C VAL A 21 3.06 -9.95 -6.86
N LEU A 22 3.88 -9.64 -5.87
CA LEU A 22 5.03 -10.45 -5.47
C LEU A 22 4.67 -11.47 -4.39
N GLN A 23 3.82 -11.09 -3.44
CA GLN A 23 3.49 -11.88 -2.27
C GLN A 23 2.04 -11.66 -1.85
N VAL A 24 1.42 -12.73 -1.38
CA VAL A 24 0.15 -12.72 -0.66
C VAL A 24 0.36 -13.65 0.53
N GLN A 25 0.52 -13.12 1.74
CA GLN A 25 0.90 -13.93 2.90
C GLN A 25 0.38 -13.38 4.21
N ASP A 26 0.29 -14.24 5.21
CA ASP A 26 0.03 -13.83 6.58
C ASP A 26 1.27 -13.11 7.14
N SER A 27 1.04 -12.08 7.94
CA SER A 27 2.10 -11.26 8.49
C SER A 27 1.67 -10.63 9.80
N ASP A 28 2.62 -10.36 10.67
CA ASP A 28 2.39 -9.44 11.78
C ASP A 28 2.24 -8.02 11.21
N GLY A 29 1.52 -7.17 11.93
CA GLY A 29 1.43 -5.77 11.58
C GLY A 29 2.78 -5.06 11.71
N PRO A 30 2.93 -3.90 11.07
CA PRO A 30 4.16 -3.13 11.15
C PRO A 30 4.49 -2.71 12.58
N LYS A 31 5.72 -3.00 13.02
CA LYS A 31 6.21 -2.59 14.35
C LYS A 31 6.31 -1.08 14.48
N GLU A 32 6.53 -0.38 13.37
CA GLU A 32 6.61 1.08 13.31
C GLU A 32 5.27 1.74 13.70
N LEU A 33 4.17 1.00 13.57
CA LEU A 33 2.83 1.41 13.98
C LEU A 33 2.37 0.72 15.27
N ASN A 34 3.29 0.06 15.98
CA ASN A 34 3.01 -0.70 17.21
C ASN A 34 1.97 -1.80 17.01
N MET A 35 2.03 -2.49 15.88
CA MET A 35 1.06 -3.53 15.49
C MET A 35 1.64 -4.92 15.39
N GLU A 36 2.82 -5.18 15.91
CA GLU A 36 3.52 -6.46 15.80
C GLU A 36 2.78 -7.65 16.40
N GLY A 37 1.87 -7.41 17.34
CA GLY A 37 1.03 -8.47 17.94
C GLY A 37 -0.24 -8.76 17.17
N LYS A 38 -0.57 -7.96 16.16
CA LYS A 38 -1.77 -8.13 15.35
C LYS A 38 -1.47 -8.91 14.09
N LYS A 39 -2.40 -9.78 13.69
CA LYS A 39 -2.29 -10.58 12.47
C LYS A 39 -2.98 -9.90 11.31
N PHE A 40 -2.26 -9.83 10.20
CA PHE A 40 -2.73 -9.24 8.95
C PHE A 40 -2.45 -10.19 7.79
N THR A 41 -3.14 -9.96 6.68
CA THR A 41 -2.71 -10.43 5.37
C THR A 41 -1.91 -9.29 4.73
N LYS A 42 -0.76 -9.60 4.17
CA LYS A 42 0.08 -8.64 3.46
C LYS A 42 0.14 -9.00 1.99
N VAL A 43 -0.20 -8.04 1.13
CA VAL A 43 -0.01 -8.14 -0.32
C VAL A 43 1.07 -7.14 -0.73
N SER A 44 2.09 -7.62 -1.44
CA SER A 44 3.20 -6.80 -1.91
C SER A 44 3.14 -6.64 -3.42
N ILE A 45 3.24 -5.41 -3.90
CA ILE A 45 3.12 -5.06 -5.32
C ILE A 45 4.37 -4.33 -5.77
N PHE A 46 5.07 -4.90 -6.75
CA PHE A 46 6.27 -4.29 -7.34
C PHE A 46 5.91 -3.40 -8.52
N MET A 47 6.40 -2.17 -8.49
CA MET A 47 6.20 -1.17 -9.53
C MET A 47 7.49 -1.03 -10.35
N ASN A 48 7.48 -1.47 -11.60
CA ASN A 48 8.64 -1.35 -12.48
C ASN A 48 8.67 0.01 -13.20
N VAL A 49 9.68 0.25 -14.04
CA VAL A 49 9.88 1.53 -14.71
C VAL A 49 8.73 1.95 -15.64
N PHE A 50 7.92 1.00 -16.09
CA PHE A 50 6.79 1.24 -17.01
C PHE A 50 5.47 1.42 -16.28
N ASP A 51 5.43 1.17 -14.98
CA ASP A 51 4.20 1.31 -14.20
C ASP A 51 3.98 2.76 -13.76
N CYS A 52 2.71 3.12 -13.56
CA CYS A 52 2.37 4.40 -12.96
C CYS A 52 2.77 4.39 -11.48
N HIS A 53 3.48 5.42 -11.03
CA HIS A 53 4.07 5.46 -9.68
C HIS A 53 3.22 6.24 -8.67
N VAL A 54 1.99 6.56 -9.01
CA VAL A 54 1.04 7.17 -8.08
C VAL A 54 0.43 6.07 -7.22
N ASN A 55 0.48 6.24 -5.91
CA ASN A 55 -0.17 5.33 -4.98
C ASN A 55 -1.52 5.90 -4.53
N ARG A 56 -2.48 5.01 -4.28
CA ARG A 56 -3.86 5.37 -4.00
C ARG A 56 -4.41 4.66 -2.76
N ALA A 57 -5.36 5.31 -2.10
CA ALA A 57 -6.02 4.75 -0.92
C ALA A 57 -6.84 3.51 -1.30
N PRO A 58 -6.62 2.37 -0.62
CA PRO A 58 -7.37 1.14 -0.92
C PRO A 58 -8.80 1.17 -0.42
N CYS A 59 -9.13 2.05 0.50
CA CYS A 59 -10.46 2.20 1.07
C CYS A 59 -10.72 3.64 1.46
N SER A 60 -11.98 3.98 1.67
CA SER A 60 -12.37 5.25 2.29
C SER A 60 -12.15 5.16 3.79
N GLY A 61 -11.75 6.27 4.42
CA GLY A 61 -11.55 6.34 5.84
C GLY A 61 -10.67 7.50 6.25
N LYS A 62 -10.38 7.57 7.54
CA LYS A 62 -9.52 8.61 8.09
C LYS A 62 -8.07 8.14 8.09
N LEU A 63 -7.17 8.97 7.60
CA LEU A 63 -5.73 8.75 7.71
C LEU A 63 -5.29 9.06 9.14
N THR A 64 -5.29 8.04 10.00
CA THR A 64 -5.06 8.23 11.43
C THR A 64 -3.60 8.34 11.81
N GLU A 65 -2.70 7.81 10.97
CA GLU A 65 -1.27 7.85 11.26
C GLU A 65 -0.45 7.80 9.98
N MET A 66 0.62 8.57 9.94
CA MET A 66 1.64 8.53 8.89
C MET A 66 3.01 8.47 9.56
N ILE A 67 3.87 7.56 9.11
CA ILE A 67 5.22 7.46 9.64
C ILE A 67 6.20 7.35 8.48
N TYR A 68 7.21 8.20 8.48
CA TYR A 68 8.34 8.11 7.56
C TYR A 68 9.52 7.43 8.28
N LYS A 69 10.12 6.45 7.63
CA LYS A 69 11.26 5.73 8.15
C LYS A 69 12.43 5.83 7.16
N PRO A 70 13.53 6.51 7.52
CA PRO A 70 14.72 6.51 6.67
C PRO A 70 15.32 5.11 6.60
N GLY A 71 16.04 4.83 5.53
CA GLY A 71 16.65 3.53 5.33
C GLY A 71 17.59 3.53 4.14
N ILE A 72 17.98 2.34 3.71
CA ILE A 72 18.83 2.11 2.56
C ILE A 72 17.99 1.88 1.30
N PHE A 73 18.63 1.64 0.16
CA PHE A 73 17.98 1.52 -1.14
C PHE A 73 18.34 0.18 -1.79
N LEU A 74 17.88 -0.93 -1.20
CA LEU A 74 17.98 -2.25 -1.80
C LEU A 74 16.99 -2.41 -2.94
N ASN A 75 17.21 -3.42 -3.80
CA ASN A 75 16.21 -3.79 -4.80
C ASN A 75 14.87 -4.05 -4.10
N ALA A 76 13.82 -3.33 -4.47
CA ALA A 76 12.53 -3.37 -3.79
C ALA A 76 11.80 -4.72 -3.94
N SER A 77 12.21 -5.58 -4.89
CA SER A 77 11.67 -6.93 -5.01
C SER A 77 12.15 -7.88 -3.92
N LEU A 78 13.24 -7.54 -3.20
CA LEU A 78 13.78 -8.36 -2.11
C LEU A 78 12.92 -8.25 -0.85
N ASP A 79 12.80 -9.35 -0.10
CA ASP A 79 12.05 -9.36 1.17
C ASP A 79 12.58 -8.36 2.18
N LYS A 80 13.90 -8.19 2.26
CA LYS A 80 14.55 -7.24 3.18
C LYS A 80 14.19 -5.78 2.90
N ALA A 81 13.71 -5.46 1.70
CA ALA A 81 13.35 -4.09 1.36
C ALA A 81 12.24 -3.56 2.27
N SER A 82 11.33 -4.42 2.73
CA SER A 82 10.25 -4.04 3.67
C SER A 82 10.78 -3.57 5.02
N GLU A 83 11.98 -4.04 5.43
CA GLU A 83 12.54 -3.76 6.75
C GLU A 83 13.64 -2.70 6.72
N ASP A 84 14.42 -2.68 5.64
CA ASP A 84 15.68 -1.92 5.58
C ASP A 84 15.61 -0.69 4.70
N ASN A 85 14.73 -0.66 3.68
CA ASN A 85 14.65 0.46 2.74
C ASN A 85 13.89 1.64 3.32
N GLU A 86 14.18 2.83 2.80
CA GLU A 86 13.38 4.03 3.05
C GLU A 86 11.92 3.72 2.74
N ARG A 87 11.03 4.09 3.66
CA ARG A 87 9.62 3.75 3.53
C ARG A 87 8.72 4.72 4.27
N LYS A 88 7.46 4.76 3.86
CA LYS A 88 6.43 5.57 4.49
C LYS A 88 5.17 4.75 4.70
N TYR A 89 4.65 4.82 5.92
CA TYR A 89 3.46 4.10 6.36
C TYR A 89 2.26 5.03 6.38
N TYR A 90 1.12 4.52 5.91
CA TYR A 90 -0.18 5.19 5.95
C TYR A 90 -1.17 4.25 6.61
N LYS A 91 -1.70 4.62 7.77
CA LYS A 91 -2.75 3.85 8.45
C LYS A 91 -4.08 4.53 8.21
N ILE A 92 -4.98 3.86 7.53
CA ILE A 92 -6.32 4.33 7.21
C ILE A 92 -7.31 3.52 8.03
N THR A 93 -8.10 4.20 8.85
CA THR A 93 -9.15 3.56 9.65
C THR A 93 -10.48 3.80 8.96
N ASN A 94 -11.15 2.72 8.54
CA ASN A 94 -12.42 2.81 7.82
C ASN A 94 -13.61 3.04 8.77
N SER A 95 -14.81 3.12 8.21
CA SER A 95 -16.04 3.37 8.97
C SER A 95 -16.36 2.27 9.99
N ALA A 96 -15.87 1.05 9.77
CA ALA A 96 -16.04 -0.08 10.68
C ALA A 96 -14.97 -0.11 11.78
N GLY A 97 -14.06 0.87 11.83
CA GLY A 97 -12.98 0.90 12.81
C GLY A 97 -11.82 -0.02 12.47
N GLU A 98 -11.75 -0.55 11.26
CA GLU A 98 -10.68 -1.44 10.81
C GLU A 98 -9.52 -0.64 10.26
N ASP A 99 -8.30 -1.08 10.56
CA ASP A 99 -7.07 -0.45 10.07
C ASP A 99 -6.58 -1.14 8.81
N ILE A 100 -6.43 -0.37 7.75
CA ILE A 100 -5.82 -0.79 6.50
C ILE A 100 -4.54 0.04 6.33
N ILE A 101 -3.41 -0.63 6.09
CA ILE A 101 -2.11 0.02 6.08
C ILE A 101 -1.50 -0.10 4.69
N VAL A 102 -1.05 1.03 4.15
CA VAL A 102 -0.28 1.07 2.90
C VAL A 102 1.14 1.51 3.24
N VAL A 103 2.13 0.81 2.70
CA VAL A 103 3.53 1.15 2.88
C VAL A 103 4.16 1.40 1.52
N GLN A 104 4.68 2.61 1.32
CA GLN A 104 5.52 2.91 0.17
C GLN A 104 6.95 2.56 0.53
N ILE A 105 7.61 1.76 -0.32
CA ILE A 105 8.97 1.26 -0.09
C ILE A 105 9.83 1.66 -1.28
N ALA A 106 10.86 2.46 -1.04
CA ALA A 106 11.81 2.88 -2.05
C ALA A 106 12.67 1.71 -2.54
N GLY A 107 13.16 1.79 -3.77
CA GLY A 107 14.06 0.80 -4.34
C GLY A 107 15.42 1.40 -4.70
N LEU A 108 16.20 0.68 -5.53
CA LEU A 108 17.53 1.09 -5.95
C LEU A 108 17.58 2.46 -6.62
N ILE A 109 16.59 2.75 -7.45
CA ILE A 109 16.51 3.98 -8.24
C ILE A 109 15.57 4.99 -7.59
N ALA A 110 14.51 4.50 -6.95
CA ALA A 110 13.50 5.32 -6.31
C ALA A 110 14.04 5.83 -4.96
N ARG A 111 14.56 7.04 -4.97
CA ARG A 111 15.18 7.64 -3.79
C ARG A 111 14.34 8.74 -3.17
N ARG A 112 13.07 8.84 -3.57
CA ARG A 112 12.21 9.89 -3.04
C ARG A 112 10.77 9.40 -2.95
N ILE A 113 10.24 9.47 -1.74
CA ILE A 113 8.84 9.23 -1.45
C ILE A 113 8.17 10.60 -1.26
N VAL A 114 7.11 10.84 -2.01
CA VAL A 114 6.34 12.08 -1.92
C VAL A 114 4.95 11.76 -1.40
N SER A 115 4.54 12.42 -0.32
CA SER A 115 3.19 12.35 0.21
C SER A 115 2.36 13.52 -0.26
N GLU A 116 1.09 13.25 -0.60
CA GLU A 116 0.13 14.27 -1.03
C GLU A 116 -1.03 14.45 -0.04
N VAL A 117 -0.95 13.79 1.11
CA VAL A 117 -2.00 13.80 2.14
C VAL A 117 -1.41 14.12 3.51
N SER A 118 -2.27 14.54 4.43
CA SER A 118 -1.90 14.90 5.80
C SER A 118 -2.61 13.99 6.79
N GLU A 119 -1.98 13.78 7.97
CA GLU A 119 -2.63 13.07 9.06
C GLU A 119 -3.98 13.70 9.42
N ASN A 120 -4.91 12.86 9.83
CA ASN A 120 -6.27 13.20 10.22
C ASN A 120 -7.16 13.66 9.08
N SER A 121 -6.70 13.62 7.83
CA SER A 121 -7.56 13.89 6.67
C SER A 121 -8.47 12.70 6.35
N GLU A 122 -9.62 12.99 5.78
CA GLU A 122 -10.53 11.98 5.25
C GLU A 122 -10.12 11.63 3.82
N LEU A 123 -10.02 10.34 3.54
CA LEU A 123 -9.67 9.83 2.22
C LEU A 123 -10.85 9.10 1.60
N LYS A 124 -10.95 9.16 0.28
CA LYS A 124 -11.87 8.34 -0.50
C LYS A 124 -11.12 7.19 -1.13
N GLN A 125 -11.80 6.05 -1.28
CA GLN A 125 -11.25 4.91 -2.00
C GLN A 125 -10.77 5.34 -3.39
N GLY A 126 -9.53 5.00 -3.73
CA GLY A 126 -8.91 5.37 -5.00
C GLY A 126 -8.27 6.75 -5.05
N GLU A 127 -8.38 7.54 -3.99
CA GLU A 127 -7.76 8.87 -3.92
C GLU A 127 -6.24 8.76 -3.87
N LYS A 128 -5.54 9.68 -4.54
CA LYS A 128 -4.07 9.73 -4.51
C LYS A 128 -3.57 10.01 -3.10
N ILE A 129 -2.61 9.22 -2.64
CA ILE A 129 -1.97 9.44 -1.35
C ILE A 129 -0.50 9.84 -1.48
N GLY A 130 0.12 9.53 -2.59
CA GLY A 130 1.51 9.91 -2.81
C GLY A 130 2.08 9.32 -4.08
N MET A 131 3.36 9.59 -4.28
CA MET A 131 4.13 9.09 -5.40
C MET A 131 5.43 8.50 -4.90
N ILE A 132 5.92 7.50 -5.62
CA ILE A 132 7.26 6.96 -5.43
C ILE A 132 7.82 6.61 -6.81
N ARG A 133 9.11 6.83 -7.04
CA ARG A 133 9.70 6.60 -8.35
C ARG A 133 9.86 5.12 -8.67
N PHE A 134 10.14 4.80 -9.93
CA PHE A 134 10.19 3.44 -10.47
C PHE A 134 11.20 2.52 -9.76
N GLY A 135 10.96 1.21 -9.86
CA GLY A 135 11.73 0.21 -9.15
C GLY A 135 11.38 0.15 -7.67
N SER A 136 10.19 0.60 -7.30
CA SER A 136 9.70 0.65 -5.92
C SER A 136 8.66 -0.43 -5.66
N ARG A 137 8.16 -0.48 -4.43
CA ARG A 137 7.19 -1.46 -4.00
C ARG A 137 6.14 -0.79 -3.10
N ALA A 138 4.92 -1.28 -3.15
CA ALA A 138 3.87 -0.93 -2.21
C ALA A 138 3.36 -2.20 -1.53
N ASP A 139 3.28 -2.17 -0.21
CA ASP A 139 2.64 -3.24 0.56
C ASP A 139 1.31 -2.73 1.08
N ILE A 140 0.30 -3.62 1.12
CA ILE A 140 -0.96 -3.37 1.79
C ILE A 140 -1.20 -4.44 2.85
N TYR A 141 -1.55 -4.00 4.07
CA TYR A 141 -1.89 -4.87 5.20
C TYR A 141 -3.36 -4.71 5.52
N PHE A 142 -4.05 -5.82 5.68
CA PHE A 142 -5.45 -5.83 6.07
C PHE A 142 -5.80 -7.10 6.86
N ASN A 143 -6.88 -7.03 7.63
CA ASN A 143 -7.52 -8.19 8.24
C ASN A 143 -9.03 -8.09 8.02
N ASN A 144 -9.77 -9.15 8.30
CA ASN A 144 -11.22 -9.24 8.09
C ASN A 144 -11.67 -9.16 6.62
N TYR A 145 -10.73 -9.28 5.70
CA TYR A 145 -10.98 -9.38 4.26
C TYR A 145 -10.30 -10.63 3.71
N THR A 146 -10.86 -11.19 2.66
CA THR A 146 -10.27 -12.33 1.94
C THR A 146 -9.55 -11.81 0.71
N PRO A 147 -8.25 -12.14 0.51
CA PRO A 147 -7.51 -11.70 -0.66
C PRO A 147 -8.11 -12.30 -1.95
N LEU A 148 -8.18 -11.48 -2.99
CA LEU A 148 -8.72 -11.86 -4.31
C LEU A 148 -7.62 -11.97 -5.36
N VAL A 149 -6.42 -11.47 -5.07
CA VAL A 149 -5.29 -11.48 -6.01
C VAL A 149 -4.36 -12.63 -5.72
N LYS A 150 -3.57 -12.99 -6.72
CA LYS A 150 -2.57 -14.06 -6.66
C LYS A 150 -1.21 -13.54 -7.08
N ILE A 151 -0.15 -14.24 -6.64
CA ILE A 151 1.22 -13.97 -7.07
C ILE A 151 1.30 -13.97 -8.60
N ASN A 152 2.05 -13.03 -9.15
CA ASN A 152 2.25 -12.79 -10.58
C ASN A 152 1.06 -12.13 -11.29
N GLN A 153 0.00 -11.78 -10.59
CA GLN A 153 -1.11 -11.01 -11.16
C GLN A 153 -0.72 -9.54 -11.28
N ARG A 154 -1.12 -8.90 -12.39
CA ARG A 154 -0.97 -7.46 -12.59
C ARG A 154 -2.12 -6.73 -11.91
N THR A 155 -1.81 -5.58 -11.31
CA THR A 155 -2.81 -4.72 -10.66
C THR A 155 -2.82 -3.32 -11.25
N ILE A 156 -3.96 -2.66 -11.12
CA ILE A 156 -4.18 -1.27 -11.50
C ILE A 156 -4.63 -0.51 -10.26
N ALA A 157 -3.86 0.50 -9.87
CA ALA A 157 -4.14 1.31 -8.69
C ALA A 157 -5.52 1.93 -8.75
N GLY A 158 -6.28 1.80 -7.68
CA GLY A 158 -7.62 2.34 -7.56
C GLY A 158 -8.71 1.50 -8.21
N GLU A 159 -8.37 0.46 -8.97
CA GLU A 159 -9.37 -0.32 -9.74
C GLU A 159 -9.33 -1.82 -9.44
N THR A 160 -8.16 -2.44 -9.43
CA THR A 160 -8.07 -3.88 -9.16
C THR A 160 -8.53 -4.19 -7.74
N LEU A 161 -9.45 -5.14 -7.60
CA LEU A 161 -9.95 -5.57 -6.29
C LEU A 161 -8.90 -6.48 -5.63
N ILE A 162 -8.32 -6.00 -4.54
CA ILE A 162 -7.28 -6.73 -3.79
C ILE A 162 -7.92 -7.74 -2.84
N ALA A 163 -9.02 -7.36 -2.20
CA ALA A 163 -9.65 -8.19 -1.18
C ALA A 163 -11.13 -7.85 -1.04
N LYS A 164 -11.87 -8.80 -0.47
CA LYS A 164 -13.31 -8.71 -0.25
C LYS A 164 -13.64 -9.09 1.20
N LYS A 165 -14.57 -8.38 1.78
CA LYS A 165 -15.15 -8.67 3.08
C LYS A 165 -15.98 -9.94 3.08
#